data_c6138cd8254a2017c2430951dad21bd7
#
_entry.id   c6138cd8254a2017c2430951dad21bd7
#
_cell.length_a   1.000
_cell.length_b   1.000
_cell.length_c   1.000
_cell.angle_alpha   90.00
_cell.angle_beta   90.00
_cell.angle_gamma   90.00
#
_symmetry.space_group_name_H-M   'P 1'
#
loop_
_entity.id
_entity.type
_entity.pdbx_description
1 polymer ?
#
loop_
_entity_poly.entity_id
_entity_poly.type
_entity_poly.pdbx_seq_one_letter_code
_entity_poly.pdbx_strand_id
1 'polypeptide(L)'
;GIAVVATFLRLYDFPMIFLIFLGKKIRKDFPMGSSLIEFMRKKFGKSLFRLILLMTIFYMFIFLCAEVTAVSVLINYISGTELWITALIVLLATLVYTLYGGLRASIFTDNLQMIVIGVLLLISFTYIISFVGDKFSLEFIAKKNPQLLSTSYIPNYTAGLTFFIAVAATNLFHQGNWQRVYAAKNYEILKKSLIISFFVIIPIIFFMGFVGMVSFSIDSSNRPDLAFFSLLLNEQTISLSMMIIVLGLALTISTVDTLVNAISSLFVVDGKATFNFDKKLDYLKLSKYFIIFLSLIAFFIASRGFDILYLFLLADL
;
A
#
# COMPACT_ATOMS: atom_id res chain seq x y z
N GLY A 1 14.71 14.75 -4.20
CA GLY A 1 14.63 16.22 -4.14
C GLY A 1 13.31 16.75 -4.70
N ILE A 2 13.11 18.08 -4.73
CA ILE A 2 11.88 18.70 -5.28
C ILE A 2 11.60 18.23 -6.71
N ALA A 3 12.62 18.01 -7.54
CA ALA A 3 12.43 17.45 -8.87
C ALA A 3 11.83 16.04 -8.81
N VAL A 4 12.27 15.21 -7.86
CA VAL A 4 11.68 13.87 -7.60
C VAL A 4 10.25 14.03 -7.12
N VAL A 5 10.01 14.90 -6.13
CA VAL A 5 8.66 15.17 -5.61
C VAL A 5 7.77 15.77 -6.69
N ALA A 6 8.26 16.71 -7.50
CA ALA A 6 7.49 17.30 -8.61
C ALA A 6 7.23 16.30 -9.74
N THR A 7 8.19 15.43 -10.04
CA THR A 7 8.02 14.33 -10.99
C THR A 7 7.05 13.29 -10.41
N PHE A 8 7.18 12.97 -9.14
CA PHE A 8 6.28 12.09 -8.40
C PHE A 8 4.85 12.62 -8.38
N LEU A 9 4.66 13.91 -8.12
CA LEU A 9 3.34 14.56 -8.13
C LEU A 9 2.67 14.55 -9.49
N ARG A 10 3.44 14.77 -10.55
CA ARG A 10 2.90 14.73 -11.92
C ARG A 10 2.57 13.32 -12.38
N LEU A 11 3.21 12.31 -11.80
CA LEU A 11 3.23 10.94 -12.35
C LEU A 11 2.63 9.89 -11.41
N TYR A 12 2.62 10.12 -10.08
CA TYR A 12 2.13 9.13 -9.10
C TYR A 12 0.65 8.78 -9.28
N ASP A 13 -0.17 9.74 -9.68
CA ASP A 13 -1.61 9.56 -9.83
C ASP A 13 -2.05 9.20 -11.25
N PHE A 14 -1.11 9.12 -12.18
CA PHE A 14 -1.39 8.67 -13.54
C PHE A 14 -2.05 7.28 -13.58
N PRO A 15 -1.69 6.31 -12.71
CA PRO A 15 -2.39 5.03 -12.62
C PRO A 15 -3.88 5.15 -12.30
N MET A 16 -4.29 6.08 -11.44
CA MET A 16 -5.71 6.32 -11.15
C MET A 16 -6.45 6.82 -12.39
N ILE A 17 -5.81 7.68 -13.17
CA ILE A 17 -6.34 8.15 -14.46
C ILE A 17 -6.46 6.99 -15.45
N PHE A 18 -5.44 6.12 -15.52
CA PHE A 18 -5.51 4.91 -16.34
C PHE A 18 -6.64 3.98 -15.91
N LEU A 19 -6.87 3.81 -14.60
CA LEU A 19 -7.99 3.01 -14.09
C LEU A 19 -9.35 3.60 -14.48
N ILE A 20 -9.48 4.93 -14.65
CA ILE A 20 -10.71 5.53 -15.16
C ILE A 20 -10.97 5.05 -16.60
N PHE A 21 -9.97 5.12 -17.47
CA PHE A 21 -10.12 4.73 -18.87
C PHE A 21 -10.21 3.22 -19.07
N LEU A 22 -9.25 2.48 -18.48
CA LEU A 22 -9.20 1.02 -18.59
C LEU A 22 -10.36 0.36 -17.86
N GLY A 23 -10.72 0.85 -16.68
CA GLY A 23 -11.84 0.33 -15.89
C GLY A 23 -13.15 0.49 -16.65
N LYS A 24 -13.37 1.63 -17.33
CA LYS A 24 -14.53 1.82 -18.22
C LYS A 24 -14.57 0.78 -19.32
N LYS A 25 -13.45 0.62 -20.05
CA LYS A 25 -13.36 -0.27 -21.21
C LYS A 25 -13.50 -1.73 -20.78
N ILE A 26 -12.73 -2.16 -19.77
CA ILE A 26 -12.73 -3.55 -19.32
C ILE A 26 -14.09 -3.93 -18.72
N ARG A 27 -14.70 -3.05 -17.93
CA ARG A 27 -16.04 -3.30 -17.39
C ARG A 27 -17.13 -3.34 -18.45
N LYS A 28 -17.01 -2.56 -19.54
CA LYS A 28 -17.91 -2.63 -20.68
C LYS A 28 -17.75 -3.94 -21.46
N ASP A 29 -16.50 -4.36 -21.70
CA ASP A 29 -16.19 -5.58 -22.46
C ASP A 29 -16.45 -6.86 -21.63
N PHE A 30 -16.37 -6.75 -20.30
CA PHE A 30 -16.53 -7.86 -19.34
C PHE A 30 -17.37 -7.42 -18.11
N PRO A 31 -18.67 -7.18 -18.27
CA PRO A 31 -19.52 -6.62 -17.20
C PRO A 31 -19.68 -7.55 -15.99
N MET A 32 -19.51 -8.86 -16.17
CA MET A 32 -19.57 -9.88 -15.12
C MET A 32 -18.19 -10.34 -14.65
N GLY A 33 -17.14 -9.61 -15.03
CA GLY A 33 -15.78 -9.89 -14.59
C GLY A 33 -15.54 -9.53 -13.12
N SER A 34 -14.48 -10.07 -12.54
CA SER A 34 -14.07 -9.79 -11.17
C SER A 34 -12.59 -9.43 -11.03
N SER A 35 -11.80 -9.65 -12.09
CA SER A 35 -10.37 -9.41 -12.10
C SER A 35 -9.85 -8.94 -13.46
N LEU A 36 -8.69 -8.26 -13.46
CA LEU A 36 -7.93 -7.98 -14.67
C LEU A 36 -7.46 -9.29 -15.31
N ILE A 37 -7.14 -10.27 -14.51
CA ILE A 37 -6.58 -11.55 -14.94
C ILE A 37 -7.59 -12.33 -15.77
N GLU A 38 -8.88 -12.25 -15.45
CA GLU A 38 -9.94 -12.85 -16.27
C GLU A 38 -9.98 -12.23 -17.68
N PHE A 39 -9.80 -10.91 -17.78
CA PHE A 39 -9.67 -10.23 -19.08
C PHE A 39 -8.45 -10.76 -19.86
N MET A 40 -7.29 -10.90 -19.19
CA MET A 40 -6.08 -11.42 -19.80
C MET A 40 -6.27 -12.85 -20.33
N ARG A 41 -6.97 -13.70 -19.59
CA ARG A 41 -7.28 -15.08 -20.02
C ARG A 41 -8.03 -15.12 -21.34
N LYS A 42 -9.03 -14.26 -21.49
CA LYS A 42 -9.86 -14.21 -22.70
C LYS A 42 -9.12 -13.62 -23.90
N LYS A 43 -8.17 -12.72 -23.68
CA LYS A 43 -7.42 -12.01 -24.74
C LYS A 43 -6.15 -12.74 -25.19
N PHE A 44 -5.39 -13.32 -24.26
CA PHE A 44 -4.01 -13.76 -24.50
C PHE A 44 -3.80 -15.27 -24.32
N GLY A 45 -4.83 -15.99 -23.97
CA GLY A 45 -4.78 -17.44 -23.84
C GLY A 45 -4.27 -17.96 -22.49
N LYS A 46 -4.26 -19.30 -22.34
CA LYS A 46 -4.08 -19.98 -21.03
C LYS A 46 -2.66 -19.87 -20.45
N SER A 47 -1.62 -19.88 -21.28
CA SER A 47 -0.23 -19.90 -20.78
C SER A 47 0.16 -18.55 -20.18
N LEU A 48 -0.08 -17.46 -20.89
CA LEU A 48 0.19 -16.10 -20.37
C LEU A 48 -0.68 -15.79 -19.15
N PHE A 49 -1.92 -16.21 -19.15
CA PHE A 49 -2.82 -16.06 -18.01
C PHE A 49 -2.25 -16.74 -16.74
N ARG A 50 -1.73 -17.97 -16.83
CA ARG A 50 -1.13 -18.67 -15.67
C ARG A 50 0.06 -17.93 -15.11
N LEU A 51 0.94 -17.45 -15.99
CA LEU A 51 2.11 -16.68 -15.59
C LEU A 51 1.71 -15.40 -14.85
N ILE A 52 0.80 -14.62 -15.44
CA ILE A 52 0.34 -13.36 -14.84
C ILE A 52 -0.36 -13.61 -13.50
N LEU A 53 -1.19 -14.66 -13.40
CA LEU A 53 -1.85 -15.03 -12.14
C LEU A 53 -0.81 -15.32 -11.04
N LEU A 54 0.21 -16.12 -11.36
CA LEU A 54 1.27 -16.48 -10.41
C LEU A 54 2.04 -15.23 -9.97
N MET A 55 2.45 -14.40 -10.92
CA MET A 55 3.17 -13.16 -10.64
C MET A 55 2.33 -12.19 -9.78
N THR A 56 1.05 -12.06 -10.09
CA THR A 56 0.14 -11.19 -9.31
C THR A 56 -0.03 -11.68 -7.88
N ILE A 57 -0.21 -12.99 -7.66
CA ILE A 57 -0.31 -13.57 -6.32
C ILE A 57 1.01 -13.38 -5.56
N PHE A 58 2.15 -13.62 -6.21
CA PHE A 58 3.47 -13.46 -5.62
C PHE A 58 3.73 -12.01 -5.21
N TYR A 59 3.51 -11.06 -6.11
CA TYR A 59 3.64 -9.64 -5.85
C TYR A 59 2.78 -9.21 -4.66
N MET A 60 1.50 -9.57 -4.64
CA MET A 60 0.60 -9.21 -3.54
C MET A 60 0.99 -9.88 -2.22
N PHE A 61 1.57 -11.08 -2.28
CA PHE A 61 2.09 -11.77 -1.10
C PHE A 61 3.33 -11.04 -0.52
N ILE A 62 4.26 -10.59 -1.36
CA ILE A 62 5.41 -9.81 -0.89
C ILE A 62 4.96 -8.47 -0.30
N PHE A 63 3.96 -7.83 -0.89
CA PHE A 63 3.33 -6.64 -0.32
C PHE A 63 2.74 -6.90 1.07
N LEU A 64 2.05 -8.03 1.25
CA LEU A 64 1.55 -8.46 2.56
C LEU A 64 2.69 -8.59 3.59
N CYS A 65 3.81 -9.19 3.19
CA CYS A 65 4.99 -9.31 4.05
C CYS A 65 5.55 -7.93 4.42
N ALA A 66 5.64 -7.00 3.46
CA ALA A 66 6.14 -5.65 3.68
C ALA A 66 5.27 -4.86 4.66
N GLU A 67 3.95 -4.91 4.49
CA GLU A 67 2.98 -4.21 5.36
C GLU A 67 3.04 -4.72 6.82
N VAL A 68 3.05 -6.04 7.00
CA VAL A 68 3.13 -6.62 8.35
C VAL A 68 4.50 -6.32 8.99
N THR A 69 5.57 -6.34 8.20
CA THR A 69 6.91 -5.96 8.67
C THR A 69 6.94 -4.49 9.09
N ALA A 70 6.36 -3.59 8.29
CA ALA A 70 6.36 -2.16 8.54
C ALA A 70 5.72 -1.80 9.90
N VAL A 71 4.52 -2.33 10.17
CA VAL A 71 3.87 -2.06 11.46
C VAL A 71 4.60 -2.72 12.62
N SER A 72 5.20 -3.89 12.41
CA SER A 72 5.96 -4.56 13.45
C SER A 72 7.21 -3.77 13.83
N VAL A 73 7.94 -3.25 12.84
CA VAL A 73 9.10 -2.38 13.04
C VAL A 73 8.70 -1.07 13.71
N LEU A 74 7.59 -0.46 13.29
CA LEU A 74 7.09 0.77 13.90
C LEU A 74 6.76 0.57 15.38
N ILE A 75 6.00 -0.47 15.72
CA ILE A 75 5.61 -0.74 17.13
C ILE A 75 6.84 -1.13 17.97
N ASN A 76 7.77 -1.90 17.41
CA ASN A 76 9.03 -2.19 18.07
C ASN A 76 9.83 -0.90 18.36
N TYR A 77 9.91 0.01 17.40
CA TYR A 77 10.60 1.30 17.56
C TYR A 77 9.99 2.16 18.67
N ILE A 78 8.67 2.13 18.85
CA ILE A 78 7.95 2.93 19.85
C ILE A 78 8.00 2.31 21.23
N SER A 79 7.75 1.00 21.33
CA SER A 79 7.47 0.30 22.60
C SER A 79 8.50 -0.77 22.99
N GLY A 80 9.45 -1.09 22.10
CA GLY A 80 10.36 -2.22 22.30
C GLY A 80 9.70 -3.60 22.18
N THR A 81 8.41 -3.67 21.80
CA THR A 81 7.69 -4.95 21.62
C THR A 81 8.36 -5.79 20.53
N GLU A 82 8.57 -7.06 20.77
CA GLU A 82 9.18 -7.96 19.79
C GLU A 82 8.35 -8.04 18.49
N LEU A 83 9.02 -8.05 17.33
CA LEU A 83 8.40 -7.98 16.02
C LEU A 83 7.33 -9.06 15.79
N TRP A 84 7.62 -10.29 16.24
CA TRP A 84 6.71 -11.42 16.05
C TRP A 84 5.39 -11.25 16.80
N ILE A 85 5.38 -10.57 17.95
CA ILE A 85 4.15 -10.33 18.74
C ILE A 85 3.21 -9.45 17.95
N THR A 86 3.71 -8.33 17.42
CA THR A 86 2.93 -7.41 16.58
C THR A 86 2.44 -8.09 15.29
N ALA A 87 3.35 -8.81 14.61
CA ALA A 87 3.01 -9.53 13.38
C ALA A 87 1.89 -10.55 13.62
N LEU A 88 1.96 -11.30 14.72
CA LEU A 88 0.94 -12.27 15.07
C LEU A 88 -0.41 -11.63 15.34
N ILE A 89 -0.43 -10.57 16.17
CA ILE A 89 -1.68 -9.88 16.52
C ILE A 89 -2.36 -9.28 15.28
N VAL A 90 -1.60 -8.58 14.44
CA VAL A 90 -2.13 -7.93 13.23
C VAL A 90 -2.67 -8.96 12.25
N LEU A 91 -1.93 -10.04 11.97
CA LEU A 91 -2.38 -11.09 11.06
C LEU A 91 -3.61 -11.82 11.62
N LEU A 92 -3.62 -12.21 12.88
CA LEU A 92 -4.79 -12.88 13.48
C LEU A 92 -6.02 -11.99 13.46
N ALA A 93 -5.90 -10.73 13.91
CA ALA A 93 -7.00 -9.78 13.89
C ALA A 93 -7.58 -9.61 12.48
N THR A 94 -6.71 -9.41 11.48
CA THR A 94 -7.13 -9.23 10.09
C THR A 94 -7.77 -10.49 9.52
N LEU A 95 -7.19 -11.67 9.74
CA LEU A 95 -7.72 -12.93 9.25
C LEU A 95 -9.11 -13.23 9.79
N VAL A 96 -9.35 -12.98 11.09
CA VAL A 96 -10.62 -13.29 11.74
C VAL A 96 -11.79 -12.60 11.03
N TYR A 97 -11.72 -11.29 10.82
CA TYR A 97 -12.87 -10.61 10.19
C TYR A 97 -12.89 -10.74 8.67
N THR A 98 -11.72 -10.83 8.01
CA THR A 98 -11.63 -10.91 6.55
C THR A 98 -12.11 -12.26 6.02
N LEU A 99 -11.74 -13.38 6.67
CA LEU A 99 -12.16 -14.72 6.26
C LEU A 99 -13.66 -14.96 6.43
N TYR A 100 -14.34 -14.20 7.31
CA TYR A 100 -15.79 -14.29 7.51
C TYR A 100 -16.55 -13.25 6.69
N GLY A 101 -16.12 -12.01 6.68
CA GLY A 101 -16.85 -10.90 6.08
C GLY A 101 -16.47 -10.59 4.62
N GLY A 102 -15.31 -11.07 4.16
CA GLY A 102 -14.82 -10.86 2.79
C GLY A 102 -14.74 -9.37 2.41
N LEU A 103 -14.96 -9.09 1.11
CA LEU A 103 -14.84 -7.73 0.56
C LEU A 103 -15.81 -6.71 1.21
N ARG A 104 -16.99 -7.15 1.67
CA ARG A 104 -17.95 -6.24 2.32
C ARG A 104 -17.44 -5.74 3.67
N ALA A 105 -16.83 -6.62 4.46
CA ALA A 105 -16.23 -6.25 5.73
C ALA A 105 -15.03 -5.32 5.50
N SER A 106 -14.17 -5.62 4.54
CA SER A 106 -13.03 -4.78 4.18
C SER A 106 -13.48 -3.36 3.78
N ILE A 107 -14.46 -3.21 2.89
CA ILE A 107 -14.97 -1.89 2.51
C ILE A 107 -15.56 -1.13 3.71
N PHE A 108 -16.23 -1.83 4.62
CA PHE A 108 -16.81 -1.19 5.82
C PHE A 108 -15.70 -0.71 6.77
N THR A 109 -14.71 -1.55 7.05
CA THR A 109 -13.57 -1.20 7.90
C THR A 109 -12.71 -0.11 7.27
N ASP A 110 -12.47 -0.15 5.96
CA ASP A 110 -11.76 0.89 5.20
C ASP A 110 -12.40 2.28 5.38
N ASN A 111 -13.74 2.35 5.34
CA ASN A 111 -14.44 3.64 5.53
C ASN A 111 -14.22 4.23 6.93
N LEU A 112 -14.26 3.39 7.97
CA LEU A 112 -13.98 3.83 9.35
C LEU A 112 -12.50 4.21 9.52
N GLN A 113 -11.60 3.38 9.02
CA GLN A 113 -10.16 3.63 9.07
C GLN A 113 -9.78 4.89 8.32
N MET A 114 -10.39 5.17 7.16
CA MET A 114 -10.12 6.40 6.40
C MET A 114 -10.41 7.66 7.21
N ILE A 115 -11.49 7.66 8.01
CA ILE A 115 -11.80 8.81 8.89
C ILE A 115 -10.73 8.96 9.97
N VAL A 116 -10.38 7.84 10.64
CA VAL A 116 -9.35 7.83 11.68
C VAL A 116 -8.00 8.26 11.12
N ILE A 117 -7.58 7.69 10.01
CA ILE A 117 -6.33 8.03 9.31
C ILE A 117 -6.31 9.50 8.93
N GLY A 118 -7.39 10.03 8.33
CA GLY A 118 -7.47 11.42 7.91
C GLY A 118 -7.30 12.41 9.09
N VAL A 119 -8.00 12.14 10.19
CA VAL A 119 -7.89 12.98 11.41
C VAL A 119 -6.48 12.90 12.00
N LEU A 120 -5.94 11.68 12.16
CA LEU A 120 -4.63 11.49 12.76
C LEU A 120 -3.49 12.04 11.88
N LEU A 121 -3.59 11.95 10.55
CA LEU A 121 -2.65 12.59 9.64
C LEU A 121 -2.68 14.11 9.75
N LEU A 122 -3.86 14.72 9.82
CA LEU A 122 -3.98 16.17 10.00
C LEU A 122 -3.34 16.64 11.32
N ILE A 123 -3.59 15.92 12.41
CA ILE A 123 -2.97 16.20 13.71
C ILE A 123 -1.44 16.03 13.60
N SER A 124 -0.97 14.94 13.00
CA SER A 124 0.45 14.69 12.82
C SER A 124 1.14 15.75 11.97
N PHE A 125 0.51 16.19 10.90
CA PHE A 125 1.06 17.22 10.01
C PHE A 125 1.15 18.58 10.72
N THR A 126 0.10 18.99 11.43
CA THR A 126 0.12 20.25 12.19
C THR A 126 1.16 20.20 13.31
N TYR A 127 1.30 19.06 13.99
CA TYR A 127 2.31 18.88 15.03
C TYR A 127 3.74 18.98 14.45
N ILE A 128 4.03 18.27 13.35
CA ILE A 128 5.37 18.31 12.70
C ILE A 128 5.72 19.75 12.30
N ILE A 129 4.81 20.47 11.64
CA ILE A 129 5.04 21.85 11.21
C ILE A 129 5.37 22.73 12.42
N SER A 130 4.58 22.63 13.49
CA SER A 130 4.77 23.44 14.70
C SER A 130 6.05 23.08 15.44
N PHE A 131 6.39 21.80 15.53
CA PHE A 131 7.56 21.30 16.25
C PHE A 131 8.87 21.59 15.52
N VAL A 132 8.91 21.32 14.21
CA VAL A 132 10.11 21.52 13.38
C VAL A 132 10.38 23.02 13.14
N GLY A 133 9.34 23.85 13.14
CA GLY A 133 9.43 25.30 13.01
C GLY A 133 10.19 25.72 11.74
N ASP A 134 11.17 26.60 11.89
CA ASP A 134 11.94 27.16 10.76
C ASP A 134 12.72 26.12 9.94
N LYS A 135 12.99 24.93 10.53
CA LYS A 135 13.61 23.82 9.80
C LYS A 135 12.65 23.17 8.79
N PHE A 136 11.35 23.45 8.90
CA PHE A 136 10.33 23.00 7.94
C PHE A 136 10.29 23.94 6.73
N SER A 137 11.45 24.09 6.06
CA SER A 137 11.61 25.01 4.95
C SER A 137 12.55 24.46 3.87
N LEU A 138 12.35 24.93 2.64
CA LEU A 138 13.23 24.63 1.51
C LEU A 138 14.63 25.20 1.72
N GLU A 139 14.73 26.34 2.37
CA GLU A 139 16.01 26.99 2.67
C GLU A 139 16.86 26.15 3.61
N PHE A 140 16.26 25.56 4.65
CA PHE A 140 16.96 24.65 5.54
C PHE A 140 17.47 23.40 4.78
N ILE A 141 16.64 22.80 3.92
CA ILE A 141 17.04 21.64 3.11
C ILE A 141 18.15 22.03 2.14
N ALA A 142 18.06 23.20 1.47
CA ALA A 142 19.08 23.68 0.54
C ALA A 142 20.45 23.88 1.22
N LYS A 143 20.43 24.37 2.47
CA LYS A 143 21.65 24.60 3.27
C LYS A 143 22.29 23.30 3.74
N LYS A 144 21.51 22.31 4.12
CA LYS A 144 22.00 21.03 4.67
C LYS A 144 22.30 19.99 3.58
N ASN A 145 21.41 19.86 2.61
CA ASN A 145 21.46 18.86 1.56
C ASN A 145 21.06 19.44 0.19
N PRO A 146 21.90 20.31 -0.41
CA PRO A 146 21.56 20.98 -1.67
C PRO A 146 21.26 20.02 -2.82
N GLN A 147 21.83 18.81 -2.79
CA GLN A 147 21.58 17.78 -3.81
C GLN A 147 20.11 17.33 -3.87
N LEU A 148 19.40 17.34 -2.73
CA LEU A 148 17.97 16.97 -2.70
C LEU A 148 17.10 17.94 -3.51
N LEU A 149 17.52 19.19 -3.66
CA LEU A 149 16.81 20.23 -4.39
C LEU A 149 17.38 20.51 -5.79
N SER A 150 18.55 19.93 -6.10
CA SER A 150 19.24 20.16 -7.35
C SER A 150 18.51 19.57 -8.54
N THR A 151 18.22 20.40 -9.53
CA THR A 151 17.65 19.99 -10.82
C THR A 151 18.68 19.34 -11.75
N SER A 152 19.97 19.52 -11.50
CA SER A 152 21.05 18.89 -12.28
C SER A 152 21.52 17.55 -11.70
N TYR A 153 21.03 17.15 -10.53
CA TYR A 153 21.42 15.88 -9.92
C TYR A 153 20.60 14.72 -10.49
N ILE A 154 21.16 14.01 -11.46
CA ILE A 154 20.54 12.92 -12.21
C ILE A 154 19.89 11.86 -11.31
N PRO A 155 20.49 11.42 -10.18
CA PRO A 155 19.84 10.41 -9.31
C PRO A 155 18.44 10.80 -8.81
N ASN A 156 18.13 12.11 -8.70
CA ASN A 156 16.77 12.53 -8.35
C ASN A 156 15.73 12.13 -9.40
N TYR A 157 16.09 12.23 -10.68
CA TYR A 157 15.20 11.89 -11.79
C TYR A 157 15.08 10.38 -11.96
N THR A 158 16.20 9.65 -11.88
CA THR A 158 16.17 8.18 -11.99
C THR A 158 15.37 7.57 -10.87
N ALA A 159 15.56 7.99 -9.61
CA ALA A 159 14.75 7.54 -8.48
C ALA A 159 13.26 7.85 -8.70
N GLY A 160 12.94 9.10 -9.07
CA GLY A 160 11.55 9.50 -9.32
C GLY A 160 10.89 8.69 -10.43
N LEU A 161 11.61 8.44 -11.54
CA LEU A 161 11.08 7.64 -12.65
C LEU A 161 10.91 6.18 -12.27
N THR A 162 11.85 5.59 -11.54
CA THR A 162 11.77 4.21 -11.04
C THR A 162 10.54 4.04 -10.15
N PHE A 163 10.36 4.91 -9.16
CA PHE A 163 9.19 4.86 -8.29
C PHE A 163 7.89 5.08 -9.07
N PHE A 164 7.89 5.98 -10.05
CA PHE A 164 6.71 6.17 -10.89
C PHE A 164 6.32 4.91 -11.65
N ILE A 165 7.27 4.28 -12.33
CA ILE A 165 7.00 3.07 -13.10
C ILE A 165 6.55 1.94 -12.18
N ALA A 166 7.25 1.74 -11.05
CA ALA A 166 6.91 0.74 -10.06
C ALA A 166 5.49 0.93 -9.53
N VAL A 167 5.16 2.11 -9.01
CA VAL A 167 3.83 2.40 -8.45
C VAL A 167 2.73 2.34 -9.52
N ALA A 168 3.01 2.79 -10.76
CA ALA A 168 2.06 2.72 -11.85
C ALA A 168 1.73 1.27 -12.23
N ALA A 169 2.75 0.44 -12.37
CA ALA A 169 2.59 -0.98 -12.67
C ALA A 169 1.84 -1.69 -11.54
N THR A 170 2.28 -1.49 -10.30
CA THR A 170 1.68 -2.05 -9.10
C THR A 170 0.19 -1.76 -9.02
N ASN A 171 -0.21 -0.49 -9.14
CA ASN A 171 -1.62 -0.11 -9.06
C ASN A 171 -2.48 -0.71 -10.18
N LEU A 172 -1.93 -0.86 -11.40
CA LEU A 172 -2.64 -1.46 -12.52
C LEU A 172 -2.85 -2.97 -12.33
N PHE A 173 -1.90 -3.68 -11.73
CA PHE A 173 -2.00 -5.12 -11.48
C PHE A 173 -2.62 -5.45 -10.12
N HIS A 174 -2.83 -4.46 -9.24
CA HIS A 174 -3.38 -4.67 -7.91
C HIS A 174 -4.84 -5.13 -7.96
N GLN A 175 -5.08 -6.40 -7.63
CA GLN A 175 -6.43 -6.99 -7.68
C GLN A 175 -7.44 -6.28 -6.79
N GLY A 176 -7.02 -5.72 -5.66
CA GLY A 176 -7.90 -4.92 -4.79
C GLY A 176 -8.49 -3.70 -5.51
N ASN A 177 -7.74 -3.05 -6.39
CA ASN A 177 -8.24 -1.94 -7.22
C ASN A 177 -9.29 -2.45 -8.21
N TRP A 178 -9.07 -3.59 -8.85
CA TRP A 178 -10.03 -4.19 -9.77
C TRP A 178 -11.30 -4.66 -9.07
N GLN A 179 -11.21 -5.20 -7.87
CA GLN A 179 -12.39 -5.52 -7.07
C GLN A 179 -13.26 -4.27 -6.83
N ARG A 180 -12.64 -3.13 -6.52
CA ARG A 180 -13.36 -1.86 -6.34
C ARG A 180 -13.94 -1.32 -7.65
N VAL A 181 -13.20 -1.47 -8.77
CA VAL A 181 -13.71 -1.13 -10.12
C VAL A 181 -14.98 -1.91 -10.43
N TYR A 182 -15.02 -3.20 -10.17
CA TYR A 182 -16.21 -4.04 -10.41
C TYR A 182 -17.31 -3.85 -9.36
N ALA A 183 -16.98 -3.55 -8.11
CA ALA A 183 -17.94 -3.31 -7.04
C ALA A 183 -18.69 -1.97 -7.17
N ALA A 184 -18.14 -1.00 -7.91
CA ALA A 184 -18.78 0.29 -8.11
C ALA A 184 -20.14 0.13 -8.81
N LYS A 185 -21.19 0.82 -8.32
CA LYS A 185 -22.55 0.73 -8.85
C LYS A 185 -22.65 1.04 -10.34
N ASN A 186 -21.96 2.09 -10.79
CA ASN A 186 -21.89 2.49 -12.20
C ASN A 186 -20.56 3.22 -12.49
N TYR A 187 -20.33 3.53 -13.79
CA TYR A 187 -19.12 4.21 -14.23
C TYR A 187 -18.96 5.64 -13.67
N GLU A 188 -20.05 6.38 -13.54
CA GLU A 188 -19.99 7.76 -13.05
C GLU A 188 -19.55 7.81 -11.57
N ILE A 189 -20.03 6.88 -10.74
CA ILE A 189 -19.57 6.75 -9.36
C ILE A 189 -18.11 6.33 -9.32
N LEU A 190 -17.70 5.35 -10.13
CA LEU A 190 -16.30 4.93 -10.24
C LEU A 190 -15.39 6.10 -10.61
N LYS A 191 -15.72 6.84 -11.67
CA LYS A 191 -14.97 8.01 -12.13
C LYS A 191 -14.85 9.07 -11.04
N LYS A 192 -15.99 9.41 -10.40
CA LYS A 192 -15.99 10.40 -9.31
C LYS A 192 -15.13 9.97 -8.13
N SER A 193 -15.21 8.70 -7.72
CA SER A 193 -14.40 8.16 -6.63
C SER A 193 -12.91 8.26 -6.93
N LEU A 194 -12.48 7.83 -8.13
CA LEU A 194 -11.08 7.86 -8.53
C LEU A 194 -10.54 9.30 -8.62
N ILE A 195 -11.34 10.25 -9.11
CA ILE A 195 -10.97 11.67 -9.15
C ILE A 195 -10.83 12.25 -7.73
N ILE A 196 -11.76 11.95 -6.82
CA ILE A 196 -11.66 12.39 -5.43
C ILE A 196 -10.42 11.80 -4.76
N SER A 197 -10.18 10.50 -4.93
CA SER A 197 -8.99 9.84 -4.40
C SER A 197 -7.70 10.49 -4.91
N PHE A 198 -7.64 10.81 -6.19
CA PHE A 198 -6.54 11.53 -6.81
C PHE A 198 -6.22 12.84 -6.05
N PHE A 199 -7.21 13.69 -5.85
CA PHE A 199 -7.01 14.99 -5.17
C PHE A 199 -6.72 14.87 -3.68
N VAL A 200 -7.14 13.79 -3.02
CA VAL A 200 -6.85 13.53 -1.60
C VAL A 200 -5.44 12.97 -1.42
N ILE A 201 -5.00 12.07 -2.29
CA ILE A 201 -3.71 11.39 -2.15
C ILE A 201 -2.53 12.32 -2.47
N ILE A 202 -2.64 13.19 -3.48
CA ILE A 202 -1.55 14.09 -3.91
C ILE A 202 -0.99 14.93 -2.74
N PRO A 203 -1.79 15.69 -1.99
CA PRO A 203 -1.27 16.48 -0.87
C PRO A 203 -0.59 15.62 0.20
N ILE A 204 -1.13 14.43 0.47
CA ILE A 204 -0.56 13.51 1.47
C ILE A 204 0.84 13.06 1.04
N ILE A 205 0.99 12.61 -0.19
CA ILE A 205 2.28 12.14 -0.71
C ILE A 205 3.31 13.28 -0.77
N PHE A 206 2.86 14.45 -1.23
CA PHE A 206 3.73 15.64 -1.24
C PHE A 206 4.24 15.96 0.16
N PHE A 207 3.35 15.99 1.14
CA PHE A 207 3.71 16.31 2.51
C PHE A 207 4.63 15.23 3.11
N MET A 208 4.32 13.96 2.91
CA MET A 208 5.18 12.85 3.36
C MET A 208 6.58 12.91 2.74
N GLY A 209 6.68 13.18 1.44
CA GLY A 209 7.96 13.37 0.77
C GLY A 209 8.75 14.57 1.31
N PHE A 210 8.06 15.67 1.60
CA PHE A 210 8.67 16.86 2.18
C PHE A 210 9.18 16.59 3.62
N VAL A 211 8.35 15.95 4.44
CA VAL A 211 8.72 15.50 5.80
C VAL A 211 9.94 14.59 5.76
N GLY A 212 10.02 13.65 4.82
CA GLY A 212 11.18 12.79 4.63
C GLY A 212 12.46 13.57 4.33
N MET A 213 12.38 14.58 3.45
CA MET A 213 13.55 15.46 3.15
C MET A 213 13.98 16.28 4.37
N VAL A 214 13.03 16.80 5.13
CA VAL A 214 13.30 17.56 6.37
C VAL A 214 13.96 16.65 7.42
N SER A 215 13.40 15.47 7.65
CA SER A 215 13.94 14.49 8.61
C SER A 215 15.38 14.12 8.26
N PHE A 216 15.64 13.77 7.01
CA PHE A 216 17.00 13.46 6.54
C PHE A 216 17.96 14.66 6.65
N SER A 217 17.47 15.89 6.51
CA SER A 217 18.27 17.11 6.65
C SER A 217 18.55 17.47 8.11
N ILE A 218 17.72 17.03 9.05
CA ILE A 218 17.97 17.16 10.49
C ILE A 218 18.98 16.13 10.94
N ASP A 219 18.78 14.87 10.59
CA ASP A 219 19.67 13.78 10.92
C ASP A 219 19.69 12.73 9.80
N SER A 220 20.82 12.65 9.09
CA SER A 220 21.01 11.70 7.98
C SER A 220 21.19 10.25 8.43
N SER A 221 21.36 9.99 9.73
CA SER A 221 21.46 8.65 10.31
C SER A 221 20.08 8.02 10.57
N ASN A 222 19.01 8.82 10.55
CA ASN A 222 17.66 8.33 10.73
C ASN A 222 17.28 7.31 9.66
N ARG A 223 16.63 6.25 10.06
CA ARG A 223 16.08 5.26 9.15
C ARG A 223 15.04 5.91 8.22
N PRO A 224 15.20 5.82 6.88
CA PRO A 224 14.30 6.48 5.92
C PRO A 224 12.84 6.00 6.05
N ASP A 225 12.63 4.72 6.37
CA ASP A 225 11.33 4.09 6.55
C ASP A 225 10.58 4.58 7.81
N LEU A 226 11.29 5.14 8.78
CA LEU A 226 10.73 5.72 10.00
C LEU A 226 10.77 7.26 10.03
N ALA A 227 11.21 7.93 8.97
CA ALA A 227 11.47 9.37 8.93
C ALA A 227 10.27 10.23 9.39
N PHE A 228 9.05 9.88 8.98
CA PHE A 228 7.83 10.56 9.43
C PHE A 228 7.58 10.36 10.92
N PHE A 229 7.70 9.15 11.38
CA PHE A 229 7.42 8.79 12.78
C PHE A 229 8.53 9.27 13.73
N SER A 230 9.78 9.33 13.29
CA SER A 230 10.89 9.85 14.11
C SER A 230 10.73 11.33 14.45
N LEU A 231 10.19 12.13 13.54
CA LEU A 231 9.89 13.53 13.81
C LEU A 231 8.72 13.71 14.81
N LEU A 232 7.75 12.81 14.77
CA LEU A 232 6.64 12.81 15.73
C LEU A 232 7.06 12.36 17.13
N LEU A 233 8.02 11.44 17.21
CA LEU A 233 8.48 10.84 18.47
C LEU A 233 9.60 11.64 19.16
N ASN A 234 9.99 12.78 18.64
CA ASN A 234 11.07 13.57 19.24
C ASN A 234 10.74 14.05 20.66
N GLU A 235 9.47 14.30 20.97
CA GLU A 235 8.96 14.43 22.33
C GLU A 235 8.21 13.13 22.68
N GLN A 236 8.87 12.18 23.34
CA GLN A 236 8.30 10.88 23.69
C GLN A 236 7.19 11.00 24.74
N THR A 237 6.06 11.60 24.37
CA THR A 237 4.87 11.60 25.20
C THR A 237 4.03 10.36 24.94
N ILE A 238 3.42 9.82 25.99
CA ILE A 238 2.54 8.63 25.89
C ILE A 238 1.42 8.87 24.87
N SER A 239 0.84 10.07 24.87
CA SER A 239 -0.25 10.43 23.95
C SER A 239 0.17 10.39 22.48
N LEU A 240 1.35 10.93 22.14
CA LEU A 240 1.90 10.87 20.79
C LEU A 240 2.23 9.45 20.38
N SER A 241 2.85 8.67 21.26
CA SER A 241 3.15 7.25 21.01
C SER A 241 1.88 6.44 20.71
N MET A 242 0.83 6.63 21.50
CA MET A 242 -0.46 5.96 21.25
C MET A 242 -1.10 6.41 19.94
N MET A 243 -1.07 7.70 19.64
CA MET A 243 -1.58 8.24 18.37
C MET A 243 -0.87 7.61 17.17
N ILE A 244 0.45 7.50 17.21
CA ILE A 244 1.25 6.92 16.14
C ILE A 244 0.97 5.42 15.99
N ILE A 245 0.85 4.68 17.10
CA ILE A 245 0.48 3.27 17.06
C ILE A 245 -0.88 3.08 16.40
N VAL A 246 -1.88 3.87 16.77
CA VAL A 246 -3.22 3.80 16.18
C VAL A 246 -3.18 4.15 14.68
N LEU A 247 -2.43 5.19 14.30
CA LEU A 247 -2.26 5.57 12.90
C LEU A 247 -1.58 4.44 12.10
N GLY A 248 -0.47 3.91 12.58
CA GLY A 248 0.25 2.82 11.93
C GLY A 248 -0.60 1.56 11.78
N LEU A 249 -1.32 1.16 12.83
CA LEU A 249 -2.25 0.03 12.78
C LEU A 249 -3.40 0.27 11.79
N ALA A 250 -4.00 1.46 11.78
CA ALA A 250 -5.10 1.77 10.85
C ALA A 250 -4.65 1.72 9.40
N LEU A 251 -3.47 2.28 9.08
CA LEU A 251 -2.88 2.23 7.74
C LEU A 251 -2.60 0.80 7.30
N THR A 252 -1.90 0.03 8.14
CA THR A 252 -1.51 -1.34 7.80
C THR A 252 -2.69 -2.29 7.71
N ILE A 253 -3.62 -2.26 8.67
CA ILE A 253 -4.76 -3.19 8.67
C ILE A 253 -5.64 -2.98 7.43
N SER A 254 -5.85 -1.74 6.99
CA SER A 254 -6.60 -1.44 5.75
C SER A 254 -5.94 -2.04 4.51
N THR A 255 -4.61 -2.03 4.45
CA THR A 255 -3.88 -2.63 3.32
C THR A 255 -3.86 -4.15 3.41
N VAL A 256 -3.56 -4.70 4.58
CA VAL A 256 -3.46 -6.15 4.82
C VAL A 256 -4.79 -6.86 4.50
N ASP A 257 -5.93 -6.32 4.94
CA ASP A 257 -7.23 -6.94 4.67
C ASP A 257 -7.58 -6.90 3.18
N THR A 258 -7.24 -5.81 2.50
CA THR A 258 -7.38 -5.69 1.04
C THR A 258 -6.54 -6.73 0.30
N LEU A 259 -5.29 -6.93 0.71
CA LEU A 259 -4.38 -7.92 0.12
C LEU A 259 -4.89 -9.34 0.33
N VAL A 260 -5.31 -9.66 1.55
CA VAL A 260 -5.90 -10.97 1.90
C VAL A 260 -7.14 -11.27 1.06
N ASN A 261 -8.07 -10.32 0.95
CA ASN A 261 -9.27 -10.46 0.12
C ASN A 261 -8.93 -10.62 -1.37
N ALA A 262 -7.99 -9.84 -1.86
CA ALA A 262 -7.59 -9.85 -3.25
C ALA A 262 -6.91 -11.17 -3.64
N ILE A 263 -5.96 -11.67 -2.83
CA ILE A 263 -5.31 -12.97 -3.05
C ILE A 263 -6.34 -14.11 -2.99
N SER A 264 -7.24 -14.09 -1.99
CA SER A 264 -8.32 -15.06 -1.88
C SER A 264 -9.21 -15.08 -3.12
N SER A 265 -9.60 -13.90 -3.62
CA SER A 265 -10.41 -13.74 -4.82
C SER A 265 -9.72 -14.30 -6.07
N LEU A 266 -8.43 -14.00 -6.27
CA LEU A 266 -7.64 -14.55 -7.37
C LEU A 266 -7.57 -16.08 -7.31
N PHE A 267 -7.39 -16.63 -6.12
CA PHE A 267 -7.34 -18.08 -5.95
C PHE A 267 -8.68 -18.74 -6.27
N VAL A 268 -9.80 -18.18 -5.79
CA VAL A 268 -11.14 -18.75 -6.01
C VAL A 268 -11.59 -18.60 -7.46
N VAL A 269 -11.44 -17.42 -8.05
CA VAL A 269 -11.99 -17.14 -9.39
C VAL A 269 -11.04 -17.61 -10.48
N ASP A 270 -9.82 -17.16 -10.42
CA ASP A 270 -8.84 -17.37 -11.49
C ASP A 270 -8.08 -18.68 -11.31
N GLY A 271 -7.82 -19.10 -10.07
CA GLY A 271 -7.21 -20.40 -9.74
C GLY A 271 -8.09 -21.57 -10.18
N LYS A 272 -9.41 -21.49 -9.94
CA LYS A 272 -10.38 -22.48 -10.43
C LYS A 272 -10.29 -22.68 -11.94
N ALA A 273 -10.15 -21.59 -12.69
CA ALA A 273 -10.04 -21.61 -14.14
C ALA A 273 -8.70 -22.18 -14.65
N THR A 274 -7.67 -22.19 -13.78
CA THR A 274 -6.31 -22.62 -14.11
C THR A 274 -6.07 -24.10 -13.89
N PHE A 275 -6.52 -24.61 -12.74
CA PHE A 275 -6.08 -25.90 -12.23
C PHE A 275 -7.04 -27.05 -12.52
N ASN A 276 -8.17 -26.83 -13.21
CA ASN A 276 -9.16 -27.88 -13.53
C ASN A 276 -9.39 -28.86 -12.36
N PHE A 277 -9.33 -28.38 -11.13
CA PHE A 277 -9.57 -29.20 -9.97
C PHE A 277 -10.99 -29.79 -10.01
N ASP A 278 -11.15 -30.94 -9.42
CA ASP A 278 -12.42 -31.66 -9.37
C ASP A 278 -13.59 -30.75 -8.98
N LYS A 279 -14.72 -30.84 -9.70
CA LYS A 279 -15.94 -30.02 -9.48
C LYS A 279 -16.50 -30.12 -8.06
N LYS A 280 -16.08 -31.14 -7.28
CA LYS A 280 -16.49 -31.37 -5.90
C LYS A 280 -15.71 -30.56 -4.85
N LEU A 281 -14.62 -29.88 -5.21
CA LEU A 281 -13.82 -29.08 -4.27
C LEU A 281 -14.51 -27.78 -3.92
N ASP A 282 -14.62 -27.51 -2.62
CA ASP A 282 -15.06 -26.23 -2.08
C ASP A 282 -13.90 -25.20 -2.16
N TYR A 283 -13.87 -24.43 -3.24
CA TYR A 283 -12.83 -23.44 -3.49
C TYR A 283 -12.80 -22.33 -2.46
N LEU A 284 -13.92 -22.00 -1.84
CA LEU A 284 -13.96 -21.02 -0.76
C LEU A 284 -13.22 -21.54 0.47
N LYS A 285 -13.45 -22.80 0.82
CA LYS A 285 -12.75 -23.44 1.93
C LYS A 285 -11.25 -23.58 1.62
N LEU A 286 -10.91 -23.97 0.39
CA LEU A 286 -9.52 -24.12 -0.02
C LEU A 286 -8.78 -22.77 -0.02
N SER A 287 -9.43 -21.68 -0.45
CA SER A 287 -8.83 -20.33 -0.41
C SER A 287 -8.55 -19.88 1.02
N LYS A 288 -9.40 -20.22 1.99
CA LYS A 288 -9.15 -19.91 3.40
C LYS A 288 -7.87 -20.58 3.91
N TYR A 289 -7.69 -21.86 3.60
CA TYR A 289 -6.44 -22.56 3.96
C TYR A 289 -5.21 -21.98 3.25
N PHE A 290 -5.36 -21.63 1.98
CA PHE A 290 -4.28 -21.01 1.21
C PHE A 290 -3.85 -19.66 1.82
N ILE A 291 -4.81 -18.80 2.19
CA ILE A 291 -4.52 -17.52 2.84
C ILE A 291 -3.88 -17.72 4.20
N ILE A 292 -4.36 -18.66 5.03
CA ILE A 292 -3.76 -18.97 6.33
C ILE A 292 -2.30 -19.43 6.13
N PHE A 293 -2.04 -20.27 5.13
CA PHE A 293 -0.68 -20.71 4.80
C PHE A 293 0.22 -19.54 4.39
N LEU A 294 -0.24 -18.66 3.49
CA LEU A 294 0.53 -17.48 3.10
C LEU A 294 0.75 -16.52 4.28
N SER A 295 -0.25 -16.32 5.12
CA SER A 295 -0.14 -15.48 6.31
C SER A 295 0.88 -16.06 7.32
N LEU A 296 0.99 -17.37 7.43
CA LEU A 296 2.01 -18.01 8.25
C LEU A 296 3.42 -17.71 7.72
N ILE A 297 3.61 -17.78 6.40
CA ILE A 297 4.91 -17.42 5.80
C ILE A 297 5.19 -15.93 6.00
N ALA A 298 4.19 -15.06 5.79
CA ALA A 298 4.33 -13.62 6.03
C ALA A 298 4.69 -13.31 7.50
N PHE A 299 4.11 -14.03 8.45
CA PHE A 299 4.47 -13.95 9.87
C PHE A 299 5.97 -14.22 10.10
N PHE A 300 6.50 -15.30 9.53
CA PHE A 300 7.93 -15.61 9.68
C PHE A 300 8.85 -14.56 9.05
N ILE A 301 8.46 -14.03 7.88
CA ILE A 301 9.20 -12.95 7.21
C ILE A 301 9.18 -11.68 8.05
N ALA A 302 8.01 -11.24 8.49
CA ALA A 302 7.83 -10.03 9.31
C ALA A 302 8.57 -10.11 10.64
N SER A 303 8.62 -11.31 11.26
CA SER A 303 9.35 -11.55 12.51
C SER A 303 10.88 -11.35 12.39
N ARG A 304 11.42 -11.30 11.16
CA ARG A 304 12.85 -11.07 10.92
C ARG A 304 13.21 -9.60 10.75
N GLY A 305 12.22 -8.73 10.54
CA GLY A 305 12.43 -7.28 10.38
C GLY A 305 13.30 -6.91 9.17
N PHE A 306 13.04 -7.55 8.02
CA PHE A 306 13.70 -7.17 6.77
C PHE A 306 13.47 -5.71 6.44
N ASP A 307 14.37 -5.13 5.64
CA ASP A 307 14.22 -3.76 5.13
C ASP A 307 12.92 -3.63 4.34
N ILE A 308 12.09 -2.66 4.75
CA ILE A 308 10.74 -2.47 4.22
C ILE A 308 10.79 -2.03 2.76
N LEU A 309 11.72 -1.11 2.43
CA LEU A 309 11.90 -0.63 1.06
C LEU A 309 12.35 -1.77 0.14
N TYR A 310 13.24 -2.65 0.63
CA TYR A 310 13.67 -3.82 -0.11
C TYR A 310 12.50 -4.76 -0.43
N LEU A 311 11.60 -5.01 0.53
CA LEU A 311 10.42 -5.84 0.31
C LEU A 311 9.47 -5.20 -0.72
N PHE A 312 9.23 -3.88 -0.65
CA PHE A 312 8.40 -3.19 -1.65
C PHE A 312 9.02 -3.24 -3.05
N LEU A 313 10.32 -2.99 -3.18
CA LEU A 313 11.02 -3.08 -4.47
C LEU A 313 11.02 -4.52 -5.01
N LEU A 314 11.13 -5.52 -4.14
CA LEU A 314 11.02 -6.93 -4.54
C LEU A 314 9.61 -7.27 -5.07
N ALA A 315 8.59 -6.65 -4.53
CA ALA A 315 7.23 -6.81 -5.05
C ALA A 315 7.05 -6.19 -6.44
N ASP A 316 7.77 -5.10 -6.72
CA ASP A 316 7.65 -4.34 -7.96
C ASP A 316 8.55 -4.86 -9.10
N LEU A 317 9.45 -5.81 -8.81
CA LEU A 317 10.27 -6.52 -9.81
C LEU A 317 9.45 -7.60 -10.55
#